data_e15ecf0abe518f7fda64fecb77d96919
#
_entry.id   e15ecf0abe518f7fda64fecb77d96919
#
_cell.length_a   1.000
_cell.length_b   1.000
_cell.length_c   1.000
_cell.angle_alpha   90.00
_cell.angle_beta   90.00
_cell.angle_gamma   90.00
#
_symmetry.space_group_name_H-M   'P 1'
#
loop_
_entity.id
_entity.type
_entity.pdbx_description
1 polymer ?
#
loop_
_entity_poly.entity_id
_entity_poly.type
_entity_poly.pdbx_seq_one_letter_code
_entity_poly.pdbx_strand_id
1 'polypeptide(L)'
;AQLLWERTDEEHTVTVNDIIAYLSGLDLSVERKTVYDDLDLLRLFGMDIVRTRTKTHNYYLGQRAFQLPELKMLIDVVQASPFLTVKKSMELIGKLERLASTAQAGSLQRQVYVLNRVKTRNEQLYYNIDGINQAINQDRCIRFRYFDWSTRGERIYRHGGKVYQECPAALCVDRHYYL
;
A
#
# COMPACT_ATOMS: atom_id res chain seq x y z
N ALA A 1 4.09 15.30 14.19
CA ALA A 1 4.40 14.37 13.11
C ALA A 1 3.16 13.95 12.32
N GLN A 2 2.15 13.32 12.96
CA GLN A 2 0.97 12.75 12.30
C GLN A 2 0.19 13.78 11.46
N LEU A 3 -0.09 14.96 12.00
CA LEU A 3 -0.75 16.04 11.26
C LEU A 3 -0.04 16.36 9.95
N LEU A 4 1.29 16.52 9.99
CA LEU A 4 2.09 16.82 8.80
C LEU A 4 2.05 15.66 7.80
N TRP A 5 2.15 14.43 8.29
CA TRP A 5 2.08 13.23 7.45
C TRP A 5 0.75 13.08 6.73
N GLU A 6 -0.36 13.22 7.46
CA GLU A 6 -1.69 12.94 6.95
C GLU A 6 -2.31 14.09 6.16
N ARG A 7 -2.04 15.35 6.57
CA ARG A 7 -2.81 16.50 6.07
C ARG A 7 -2.04 17.49 5.23
N THR A 8 -0.71 17.29 5.06
CA THR A 8 0.08 18.27 4.30
C THR A 8 0.75 17.69 3.08
N ASP A 9 0.88 18.49 2.07
CA ASP A 9 1.66 18.30 0.84
C ASP A 9 2.00 19.67 0.26
N GLU A 10 2.60 19.73 -0.94
CA GLU A 10 3.00 20.97 -1.60
C GLU A 10 1.84 21.95 -1.83
N GLU A 11 0.62 21.44 -2.03
CA GLU A 11 -0.58 22.27 -2.26
C GLU A 11 -1.35 22.54 -0.96
N HIS A 12 -1.23 21.67 0.04
CA HIS A 12 -1.94 21.72 1.30
C HIS A 12 -0.97 21.91 2.45
N THR A 13 -0.75 23.19 2.81
CA THR A 13 0.19 23.57 3.86
C THR A 13 -0.55 23.95 5.15
N VAL A 14 0.13 23.89 6.29
CA VAL A 14 -0.40 24.28 7.60
C VAL A 14 0.46 25.37 8.24
N THR A 15 -0.19 26.26 9.00
CA THR A 15 0.49 27.26 9.83
C THR A 15 0.73 26.70 11.23
N VAL A 16 1.56 27.41 12.03
CA VAL A 16 1.72 27.07 13.46
C VAL A 16 0.40 27.16 14.23
N ASN A 17 -0.49 28.08 13.85
CA ASN A 17 -1.81 28.19 14.48
C ASN A 17 -2.69 26.96 14.19
N ASP A 18 -2.62 26.42 12.96
CA ASP A 18 -3.35 25.20 12.59
C ASP A 18 -2.82 23.99 13.37
N ILE A 19 -1.50 23.93 13.59
CA ILE A 19 -0.88 22.88 14.43
C ILE A 19 -1.36 22.99 15.86
N ILE A 20 -1.38 24.20 16.45
CA ILE A 20 -1.86 24.45 17.80
C ILE A 20 -3.35 24.06 17.93
N ALA A 21 -4.18 24.48 16.97
CA ALA A 21 -5.60 24.14 16.94
C ALA A 21 -5.85 22.64 16.87
N TYR A 22 -5.06 21.94 16.04
CA TYR A 22 -5.12 20.47 15.95
C TYR A 22 -4.75 19.80 17.28
N LEU A 23 -3.66 20.23 17.92
CA LEU A 23 -3.22 19.69 19.21
C LEU A 23 -4.21 19.99 20.32
N SER A 24 -4.82 21.19 20.34
CA SER A 24 -5.89 21.53 21.27
C SER A 24 -7.12 20.64 21.12
N GLY A 25 -7.43 20.21 19.87
CA GLY A 25 -8.50 19.23 19.61
C GLY A 25 -8.18 17.82 20.13
N LEU A 26 -6.93 17.56 20.52
CA LEU A 26 -6.47 16.33 21.17
C LEU A 26 -6.23 16.52 22.69
N ASP A 27 -6.79 17.58 23.28
CA ASP A 27 -6.61 17.97 24.69
C ASP A 27 -5.14 18.26 25.07
N LEU A 28 -4.30 18.63 24.08
CA LEU A 28 -2.91 19.03 24.28
C LEU A 28 -2.77 20.55 24.15
N SER A 29 -2.47 21.21 25.26
CA SER A 29 -2.17 22.66 25.29
C SER A 29 -0.68 22.86 25.03
N VAL A 30 -0.35 23.57 23.95
CA VAL A 30 1.04 23.85 23.56
C VAL A 30 1.24 25.31 23.23
N GLU A 31 2.41 25.84 23.57
CA GLU A 31 2.81 27.19 23.21
C GLU A 31 3.44 27.20 21.81
N ARG A 32 3.39 28.38 21.18
CA ARG A 32 3.95 28.60 19.84
C ARG A 32 5.44 28.25 19.76
N LYS A 33 6.19 28.57 20.81
CA LYS A 33 7.64 28.28 20.87
C LYS A 33 7.89 26.78 20.84
N THR A 34 7.13 26.01 21.62
CA THR A 34 7.23 24.55 21.65
C THR A 34 6.99 23.94 20.26
N VAL A 35 6.01 24.47 19.50
CA VAL A 35 5.76 23.97 18.13
C VAL A 35 6.95 24.22 17.21
N TYR A 36 7.65 25.34 17.32
CA TYR A 36 8.87 25.57 16.54
C TYR A 36 9.98 24.59 16.93
N ASP A 37 10.21 24.41 18.21
CA ASP A 37 11.22 23.47 18.73
C ASP A 37 10.88 22.03 18.28
N ASP A 38 9.61 21.63 18.31
CA ASP A 38 9.12 20.32 17.84
C ASP A 38 9.33 20.15 16.31
N LEU A 39 9.06 21.17 15.51
CA LEU A 39 9.30 21.12 14.06
C LEU A 39 10.78 20.96 13.74
N ASP A 40 11.67 21.63 14.47
CA ASP A 40 13.11 21.50 14.29
C ASP A 40 13.61 20.12 14.77
N LEU A 41 13.02 19.60 15.85
CA LEU A 41 13.31 18.25 16.31
C LEU A 41 12.88 17.19 15.28
N LEU A 42 11.68 17.31 14.69
CA LEU A 42 11.21 16.41 13.65
C LEU A 42 12.11 16.41 12.41
N ARG A 43 12.65 17.60 12.03
CA ARG A 43 13.66 17.69 10.98
C ARG A 43 14.94 16.94 11.33
N LEU A 44 15.39 17.07 12.57
CA LEU A 44 16.58 16.36 13.06
C LEU A 44 16.39 14.84 13.00
N PHE A 45 15.17 14.36 13.23
CA PHE A 45 14.79 12.95 13.08
C PHE A 45 14.57 12.51 11.62
N GLY A 46 14.86 13.36 10.64
CA GLY A 46 14.83 13.01 9.21
C GLY A 46 13.51 13.28 8.50
N MET A 47 12.55 13.98 9.11
CA MET A 47 11.36 14.44 8.39
C MET A 47 11.70 15.67 7.55
N ASP A 48 11.44 15.59 6.24
CA ASP A 48 11.64 16.73 5.33
C ASP A 48 10.48 17.74 5.47
N ILE A 49 10.55 18.56 6.53
CA ILE A 49 9.56 19.60 6.78
C ILE A 49 9.98 20.87 6.06
N VAL A 50 9.32 21.15 4.95
CA VAL A 50 9.53 22.34 4.15
C VAL A 50 8.79 23.53 4.78
N ARG A 51 9.47 24.67 4.84
CA ARG A 51 8.91 25.94 5.28
C ARG A 51 8.77 26.88 4.08
N THR A 52 7.57 27.30 3.79
CA THR A 52 7.29 28.31 2.79
C THR A 52 6.80 29.60 3.43
N ARG A 53 6.94 30.71 2.73
CA ARG A 53 6.48 32.02 3.20
C ARG A 53 5.54 32.61 2.14
N THR A 54 4.27 32.72 2.51
CA THR A 54 3.29 33.52 1.80
C THR A 54 3.04 34.81 2.59
N LYS A 55 1.86 35.01 3.16
CA LYS A 55 1.57 36.03 4.18
C LYS A 55 2.06 35.61 5.57
N THR A 56 2.07 34.32 5.83
CA THR A 56 2.54 33.68 7.05
C THR A 56 3.55 32.58 6.71
N HIS A 57 4.19 32.02 7.72
CA HIS A 57 5.01 30.80 7.56
C HIS A 57 4.12 29.58 7.54
N ASN A 58 4.21 28.83 6.46
CA ASN A 58 3.50 27.59 6.24
C ASN A 58 4.48 26.42 6.23
N TYR A 59 4.01 25.27 6.65
CA TYR A 59 4.79 24.04 6.77
C TYR A 59 4.08 22.90 6.07
N TYR A 60 4.85 22.05 5.42
CA TYR A 60 4.36 20.81 4.85
C TYR A 60 5.46 19.74 4.81
N LEU A 61 5.08 18.48 4.67
CA LEU A 61 6.01 17.37 4.46
C LEU A 61 6.38 17.32 2.97
N GLY A 62 7.63 17.66 2.64
CA GLY A 62 8.13 17.73 1.26
C GLY A 62 8.38 16.32 0.70
N GLN A 63 9.34 15.60 1.26
CA GLN A 63 9.71 14.28 0.76
C GLN A 63 8.91 13.17 1.45
N ARG A 64 8.27 12.33 0.64
CA ARG A 64 7.60 11.10 1.05
C ARG A 64 8.36 9.90 0.48
N ALA A 65 8.06 8.69 1.02
CA ALA A 65 8.65 7.45 0.52
C ALA A 65 8.35 7.20 -0.97
N PHE A 66 7.19 7.68 -1.44
CA PHE A 66 6.77 7.62 -2.84
C PHE A 66 6.21 8.97 -3.28
N GLN A 67 6.51 9.35 -4.52
CA GLN A 67 5.87 10.46 -5.19
C GLN A 67 4.45 10.05 -5.66
N LEU A 68 3.57 11.03 -5.82
CA LEU A 68 2.18 10.78 -6.24
C LEU A 68 2.07 10.00 -7.57
N PRO A 69 2.87 10.27 -8.62
CA PRO A 69 2.86 9.46 -9.84
C PRO A 69 3.29 8.00 -9.61
N GLU A 70 4.24 7.75 -8.72
CA GLU A 70 4.69 6.39 -8.38
C GLU A 70 3.58 5.61 -7.66
N LEU A 71 2.90 6.23 -6.68
CA LEU A 71 1.75 5.62 -6.01
C LEU A 71 0.64 5.30 -7.01
N LYS A 72 0.38 6.18 -7.97
CA LYS A 72 -0.59 5.95 -9.03
C LYS A 72 -0.24 4.72 -9.86
N MET A 73 1.01 4.59 -10.30
CA MET A 73 1.48 3.42 -11.03
C MET A 73 1.35 2.14 -10.21
N LEU A 74 1.69 2.16 -8.92
CA LEU A 74 1.54 1.00 -8.03
C LEU A 74 0.06 0.60 -7.88
N ILE A 75 -0.83 1.55 -7.73
CA ILE A 75 -2.28 1.32 -7.66
C ILE A 75 -2.78 0.68 -8.98
N ASP A 76 -2.35 1.20 -10.14
CA ASP A 76 -2.73 0.67 -11.44
C ASP A 76 -2.25 -0.78 -11.62
N VAL A 77 -1.05 -1.12 -11.16
CA VAL A 77 -0.52 -2.49 -11.17
C VAL A 77 -1.35 -3.40 -10.28
N VAL A 78 -1.71 -2.96 -9.07
CA VAL A 78 -2.57 -3.74 -8.15
C VAL A 78 -3.95 -3.96 -8.75
N GLN A 79 -4.53 -2.94 -9.40
CA GLN A 79 -5.82 -3.05 -10.08
C GLN A 79 -5.76 -4.02 -11.27
N ALA A 80 -4.70 -3.95 -12.06
CA ALA A 80 -4.51 -4.77 -13.25
C ALA A 80 -4.19 -6.23 -12.94
N SER A 81 -3.68 -6.53 -11.73
CA SER A 81 -3.22 -7.87 -11.36
C SER A 81 -4.36 -8.91 -11.40
N PRO A 82 -4.27 -9.95 -12.22
CA PRO A 82 -5.24 -11.05 -12.24
C PRO A 82 -5.08 -12.00 -11.06
N PHE A 83 -3.96 -11.93 -10.34
CA PHE A 83 -3.62 -12.83 -9.24
C PHE A 83 -4.22 -12.40 -7.89
N LEU A 84 -4.74 -11.17 -7.83
CA LEU A 84 -5.37 -10.62 -6.63
C LEU A 84 -6.90 -10.69 -6.77
N THR A 85 -7.56 -11.05 -5.67
CA THR A 85 -9.02 -10.88 -5.59
C THR A 85 -9.38 -9.41 -5.53
N VAL A 86 -10.62 -9.06 -5.85
CA VAL A 86 -11.11 -7.68 -5.72
C VAL A 86 -10.90 -7.17 -4.30
N LYS A 87 -11.26 -7.97 -3.29
CA LYS A 87 -11.10 -7.64 -1.87
C LYS A 87 -9.63 -7.34 -1.53
N LYS A 88 -8.69 -8.21 -1.95
CA LYS A 88 -7.27 -8.02 -1.66
C LYS A 88 -6.69 -6.82 -2.39
N SER A 89 -7.14 -6.54 -3.61
CA SER A 89 -6.74 -5.35 -4.34
C SER A 89 -7.18 -4.07 -3.61
N MET A 90 -8.42 -4.01 -3.15
CA MET A 90 -8.93 -2.84 -2.41
C MET A 90 -8.18 -2.65 -1.08
N GLU A 91 -7.87 -3.74 -0.37
CA GLU A 91 -7.06 -3.67 0.85
C GLU A 91 -5.66 -3.08 0.58
N LEU A 92 -4.98 -3.55 -0.48
CA LEU A 92 -3.65 -3.07 -0.85
C LEU A 92 -3.69 -1.61 -1.32
N ILE A 93 -4.68 -1.24 -2.13
CA ILE A 93 -4.89 0.14 -2.57
C ILE A 93 -5.05 1.07 -1.36
N GLY A 94 -5.91 0.70 -0.40
CA GLY A 94 -6.08 1.50 0.82
C GLY A 94 -4.80 1.61 1.68
N LYS A 95 -3.87 0.65 1.60
CA LYS A 95 -2.55 0.78 2.23
C LYS A 95 -1.64 1.74 1.46
N LEU A 96 -1.65 1.70 0.13
CA LEU A 96 -0.88 2.62 -0.72
C LEU A 96 -1.35 4.07 -0.56
N GLU A 97 -2.66 4.29 -0.50
CA GLU A 97 -3.26 5.61 -0.28
C GLU A 97 -2.78 6.27 1.01
N ARG A 98 -2.55 5.51 2.07
CA ARG A 98 -2.01 6.03 3.36
C ARG A 98 -0.56 6.52 3.29
N LEU A 99 0.14 6.24 2.21
CA LEU A 99 1.49 6.77 1.97
C LEU A 99 1.46 8.19 1.38
N ALA A 100 0.31 8.67 0.94
CA ALA A 100 0.06 10.02 0.47
C ALA A 100 -0.61 10.90 1.55
N SER A 101 -0.77 12.21 1.28
CA SER A 101 -1.64 13.06 2.10
C SER A 101 -3.12 12.68 1.87
N THR A 102 -3.99 13.08 2.79
CA THR A 102 -5.44 12.84 2.65
C THR A 102 -6.01 13.46 1.37
N ALA A 103 -5.52 14.64 0.98
CA ALA A 103 -5.94 15.32 -0.24
C ALA A 103 -5.48 14.57 -1.50
N GLN A 104 -4.22 14.13 -1.52
CA GLN A 104 -3.66 13.32 -2.60
C GLN A 104 -4.34 11.94 -2.68
N ALA A 105 -4.59 11.28 -1.56
CA ALA A 105 -5.32 10.00 -1.50
C ALA A 105 -6.73 10.12 -2.10
N GLY A 106 -7.46 11.20 -1.78
CA GLY A 106 -8.76 11.47 -2.40
C GLY A 106 -8.69 11.66 -3.92
N SER A 107 -7.59 12.19 -4.45
CA SER A 107 -7.33 12.27 -5.89
C SER A 107 -7.07 10.88 -6.51
N LEU A 108 -6.31 10.03 -5.82
CA LEU A 108 -6.04 8.64 -6.26
C LEU A 108 -7.33 7.82 -6.32
N GLN A 109 -8.19 7.89 -5.30
CA GLN A 109 -9.45 7.14 -5.22
C GLN A 109 -10.40 7.46 -6.38
N ARG A 110 -10.48 8.71 -6.82
CA ARG A 110 -11.32 9.11 -7.95
C ARG A 110 -10.94 8.46 -9.29
N GLN A 111 -9.73 7.93 -9.39
CA GLN A 111 -9.21 7.26 -10.59
C GLN A 111 -9.25 5.73 -10.49
N VAL A 112 -9.64 5.19 -9.33
CA VAL A 112 -9.77 3.74 -9.10
C VAL A 112 -11.06 3.24 -9.74
N TYR A 113 -11.01 2.94 -11.04
CA TYR A 113 -12.06 2.17 -11.71
C TYR A 113 -11.62 0.71 -11.76
N VAL A 114 -12.17 -0.11 -10.87
CA VAL A 114 -12.08 -1.57 -11.00
C VAL A 114 -13.00 -1.98 -12.16
N LEU A 115 -12.58 -1.65 -13.39
CA LEU A 115 -13.22 -2.19 -14.58
C LEU A 115 -13.11 -3.71 -14.54
N ASN A 116 -14.19 -4.41 -14.90
CA ASN A 116 -14.43 -5.84 -15.05
C ASN A 116 -13.25 -6.66 -15.65
N ARG A 117 -12.03 -6.50 -15.13
CA ARG A 117 -10.92 -7.40 -15.44
C ARG A 117 -11.13 -8.69 -14.69
N VAL A 118 -10.89 -9.79 -15.37
CA VAL A 118 -10.96 -11.13 -14.78
C VAL A 118 -9.94 -11.20 -13.64
N LYS A 119 -10.44 -11.08 -12.40
CA LYS A 119 -9.66 -11.27 -11.18
C LYS A 119 -9.91 -12.67 -10.65
N THR A 120 -8.90 -13.25 -10.01
CA THR A 120 -9.09 -14.52 -9.32
C THR A 120 -10.14 -14.39 -8.21
N ARG A 121 -10.90 -15.47 -8.00
CA ARG A 121 -11.77 -15.63 -6.83
C ARG A 121 -11.07 -16.41 -5.70
N ASN A 122 -9.84 -16.86 -5.96
CA ASN A 122 -9.10 -17.72 -5.04
C ASN A 122 -8.14 -16.89 -4.18
N GLU A 123 -8.51 -16.57 -2.95
CA GLU A 123 -7.64 -15.87 -2.00
C GLU A 123 -6.38 -16.68 -1.63
N GLN A 124 -6.41 -18.01 -1.77
CA GLN A 124 -5.27 -18.88 -1.49
C GLN A 124 -4.13 -18.69 -2.49
N LEU A 125 -4.40 -18.19 -3.69
CA LEU A 125 -3.37 -17.99 -4.71
C LEU A 125 -2.25 -17.09 -4.22
N TYR A 126 -2.59 -16.00 -3.55
CA TYR A 126 -1.63 -15.08 -2.96
C TYR A 126 -0.70 -15.76 -1.95
N TYR A 127 -1.27 -16.56 -1.04
CA TYR A 127 -0.50 -17.30 -0.04
C TYR A 127 0.30 -18.46 -0.64
N ASN A 128 -0.22 -19.11 -1.69
CA ASN A 128 0.52 -20.15 -2.39
C ASN A 128 1.77 -19.60 -3.08
N ILE A 129 1.67 -18.43 -3.72
CA ILE A 129 2.81 -17.73 -4.32
C ILE A 129 3.87 -17.42 -3.26
N ASP A 130 3.46 -16.89 -2.11
CA ASP A 130 4.36 -16.61 -0.99
C ASP A 130 5.03 -17.89 -0.46
N GLY A 131 4.27 -18.96 -0.28
CA GLY A 131 4.79 -20.27 0.15
C GLY A 131 5.81 -20.87 -0.82
N ILE A 132 5.60 -20.71 -2.14
CA ILE A 132 6.57 -21.15 -3.15
C ILE A 132 7.85 -20.30 -3.06
N ASN A 133 7.75 -18.99 -2.96
CA ASN A 133 8.91 -18.11 -2.79
C ASN A 133 9.71 -18.42 -1.52
N GLN A 134 9.04 -18.72 -0.41
CA GLN A 134 9.70 -19.16 0.81
C GLN A 134 10.44 -20.49 0.62
N ALA A 135 9.84 -21.44 -0.09
CA ALA A 135 10.49 -22.72 -0.39
C ALA A 135 11.74 -22.54 -1.26
N ILE A 136 11.69 -21.69 -2.27
CA ILE A 136 12.84 -21.33 -3.12
C ILE A 136 13.95 -20.72 -2.25
N ASN A 137 13.64 -19.72 -1.42
CA ASN A 137 14.63 -19.02 -0.58
C ASN A 137 15.28 -19.94 0.48
N GLN A 138 14.63 -21.05 0.83
CA GLN A 138 15.10 -22.00 1.83
C GLN A 138 15.62 -23.30 1.21
N ASP A 139 15.75 -23.39 -0.10
CA ASP A 139 16.12 -24.61 -0.85
C ASP A 139 15.26 -25.82 -0.46
N ARG A 140 13.96 -25.63 -0.28
CA ARG A 140 13.01 -26.65 0.13
C ARG A 140 12.09 -27.09 -0.99
N CYS A 141 11.74 -28.37 -0.99
CA CYS A 141 10.71 -28.88 -1.88
C CYS A 141 9.31 -28.58 -1.33
N ILE A 142 8.36 -28.36 -2.23
CA ILE A 142 6.94 -28.18 -1.93
C ILE A 142 6.18 -29.48 -2.22
N ARG A 143 5.06 -29.66 -1.53
CA ARG A 143 4.12 -30.76 -1.79
C ARG A 143 2.76 -30.19 -2.12
N PHE A 144 2.16 -30.62 -3.21
CA PHE A 144 0.88 -30.10 -3.66
C PHE A 144 0.04 -31.16 -4.36
N ARG A 145 -1.25 -30.81 -4.60
CA ARG A 145 -2.20 -31.61 -5.37
C ARG A 145 -2.82 -30.74 -6.45
N TYR A 146 -3.02 -31.30 -7.64
CA TYR A 146 -3.79 -30.64 -8.69
C TYR A 146 -5.27 -30.88 -8.53
N PHE A 147 -6.07 -29.86 -8.73
CA PHE A 147 -7.51 -29.96 -8.79
C PHE A 147 -8.11 -29.05 -9.87
N ASP A 148 -9.24 -29.43 -10.38
CA ASP A 148 -10.09 -28.62 -11.25
C ASP A 148 -11.35 -28.22 -10.45
N TRP A 149 -11.97 -27.14 -10.86
CA TRP A 149 -13.26 -26.75 -10.34
C TRP A 149 -14.38 -27.42 -11.13
N SER A 150 -15.31 -28.09 -10.45
CA SER A 150 -16.55 -28.56 -11.07
C SER A 150 -17.45 -27.38 -11.43
N THR A 151 -18.45 -27.61 -12.26
CA THR A 151 -19.52 -26.64 -12.58
C THR A 151 -20.32 -26.22 -11.32
N ARG A 152 -20.27 -27.02 -10.26
CA ARG A 152 -20.91 -26.77 -8.96
C ARG A 152 -20.00 -26.05 -7.95
N GLY A 153 -18.75 -25.70 -8.35
CA GLY A 153 -17.79 -25.03 -7.46
C GLY A 153 -17.07 -25.96 -6.47
N GLU A 154 -17.09 -27.27 -6.70
CA GLU A 154 -16.37 -28.26 -5.89
C GLU A 154 -14.98 -28.54 -6.46
N ARG A 155 -14.03 -28.89 -5.60
CA ARG A 155 -12.68 -29.29 -6.03
C ARG A 155 -12.65 -30.73 -6.48
N ILE A 156 -12.34 -30.96 -7.75
CA ILE A 156 -12.11 -32.32 -8.31
C ILE A 156 -10.60 -32.52 -8.42
N TYR A 157 -10.05 -33.36 -7.53
CA TYR A 157 -8.62 -33.65 -7.54
C TYR A 157 -8.24 -34.55 -8.71
N ARG A 158 -7.23 -34.12 -9.49
CA ARG A 158 -6.67 -34.91 -10.59
C ARG A 158 -5.92 -36.11 -10.05
N HIS A 159 -5.87 -37.18 -10.86
CA HIS A 159 -5.14 -38.41 -10.54
C HIS A 159 -5.49 -39.00 -9.14
N GLY A 160 -6.76 -38.96 -8.76
CA GLY A 160 -7.22 -39.51 -7.48
C GLY A 160 -6.64 -38.78 -6.24
N GLY A 161 -6.22 -37.49 -6.41
CA GLY A 161 -5.64 -36.74 -5.31
C GLY A 161 -4.16 -37.01 -5.05
N LYS A 162 -3.43 -37.55 -6.05
CA LYS A 162 -1.99 -37.81 -5.95
C LYS A 162 -1.26 -36.55 -5.44
N VAL A 163 -0.39 -36.73 -4.48
CA VAL A 163 0.53 -35.69 -3.98
C VAL A 163 1.76 -35.67 -4.87
N TYR A 164 2.09 -34.48 -5.36
CA TYR A 164 3.33 -34.20 -6.08
C TYR A 164 4.32 -33.56 -5.12
N GLN A 165 5.60 -33.83 -5.30
CA GLN A 165 6.69 -33.21 -4.57
C GLN A 165 7.69 -32.69 -5.58
N GLU A 166 7.91 -31.36 -5.57
CA GLU A 166 8.80 -30.67 -6.49
C GLU A 166 9.66 -29.69 -5.72
N CYS A 167 10.88 -29.45 -6.20
CA CYS A 167 11.80 -28.49 -5.62
C CYS A 167 11.87 -27.29 -6.58
N PRO A 168 11.14 -26.20 -6.30
CA PRO A 168 11.07 -25.06 -7.20
C PRO A 168 12.41 -24.31 -7.20
N ALA A 169 12.92 -23.99 -8.37
CA ALA A 169 14.13 -23.19 -8.54
C ALA A 169 13.84 -21.70 -8.72
N ALA A 170 12.73 -21.36 -9.38
CA ALA A 170 12.29 -20.00 -9.62
C ALA A 170 10.78 -19.94 -9.81
N LEU A 171 10.21 -18.77 -9.52
CA LEU A 171 8.82 -18.45 -9.83
C LEU A 171 8.81 -17.26 -10.79
N CYS A 172 8.39 -17.47 -12.00
CA CYS A 172 8.35 -16.45 -13.04
C CYS A 172 6.90 -16.03 -13.34
N VAL A 173 6.72 -14.77 -13.67
CA VAL A 173 5.43 -14.27 -14.17
C VAL A 173 5.50 -14.21 -15.68
N ASP A 174 4.68 -15.00 -16.35
CA ASP A 174 4.46 -14.89 -17.78
C ASP A 174 3.02 -14.48 -18.06
N ARG A 175 2.82 -13.29 -18.65
CA ARG A 175 1.52 -12.69 -19.00
C ARG A 175 0.53 -12.70 -17.84
N HIS A 176 -0.18 -13.82 -17.67
CA HIS A 176 -1.24 -13.99 -16.68
C HIS A 176 -1.03 -15.18 -15.73
N TYR A 177 0.12 -15.82 -15.79
CA TYR A 177 0.42 -17.02 -15.03
C TYR A 177 1.77 -16.92 -14.31
N TYR A 178 1.85 -17.57 -13.17
CA TYR A 178 3.12 -17.89 -12.52
C TYR A 178 3.61 -19.23 -13.03
N LEU A 179 4.87 -19.31 -13.43
CA LEU A 179 5.56 -20.49 -13.91
C LEU A 179 6.69 -20.87 -12.95
#